data_fc512aaa531653fceb358b7936127f94
#
_entry.id   fc512aaa531653fceb358b7936127f94
#
_cell.length_a   1.000
_cell.length_b   1.000
_cell.length_c   1.000
_cell.angle_alpha   90.00
_cell.angle_beta   90.00
_cell.angle_gamma   90.00
#
_symmetry.space_group_name_H-M   'P 1'
#
loop_
_entity.id
_entity.type
_entity.pdbx_description
1 polymer ?
#
loop_
_entity_poly.entity_id
_entity_poly.type
_entity_poly.pdbx_seq_one_letter_code
_entity_poly.pdbx_strand_id
1 'polypeptide(L)'
;MVVETVEESLGFELTKNRIRFLDSKLPEKTLDYFENKTQSLNLNSNLSNKSIGDLYGLALISIELGLLAKAENILEKLILQNSDYAHFHIAYMELLIKKGQTNRGITYIKERLNLSPRNVPLTLAYAEAELNYGNPKQSHEILLDLFNTIPPSPSQIRLIANSANQAGDFADSFSYMAEYYLSIGGFEQAREQLKVALSFESLSKVQTAKFIARLNEIEEYLSLIHI
;
A
#
# COMPACT_ATOMS: atom_id res chain seq x y z
N MET A 1 -39.17 19.04 9.13
CA MET A 1 -38.23 18.00 9.56
C MET A 1 -36.93 18.30 8.84
N VAL A 2 -35.99 18.98 9.50
CA VAL A 2 -34.68 19.28 8.92
C VAL A 2 -33.89 17.97 9.00
N VAL A 3 -33.61 17.35 7.86
CA VAL A 3 -32.65 16.23 7.80
C VAL A 3 -31.28 16.85 8.02
N GLU A 4 -30.74 16.71 9.23
CA GLU A 4 -29.33 17.00 9.47
C GLU A 4 -28.52 16.06 8.57
N THR A 5 -27.94 16.61 7.53
CA THR A 5 -26.95 15.90 6.71
C THR A 5 -25.70 15.72 7.57
N VAL A 6 -25.47 14.51 8.08
CA VAL A 6 -24.23 14.18 8.78
C VAL A 6 -23.08 14.39 7.80
N GLU A 7 -22.21 15.33 8.10
CA GLU A 7 -21.02 15.56 7.29
C GLU A 7 -20.09 14.35 7.42
N GLU A 8 -19.78 13.72 6.27
CA GLU A 8 -18.87 12.58 6.23
C GLU A 8 -17.46 13.00 6.67
N SER A 9 -16.77 12.12 7.41
CA SER A 9 -15.42 12.41 7.89
C SER A 9 -14.45 12.64 6.73
N LEU A 10 -13.42 13.48 6.93
CA LEU A 10 -12.39 13.69 5.91
C LEU A 10 -11.72 12.37 5.50
N GLY A 11 -11.41 11.49 6.46
CA GLY A 11 -10.84 10.15 6.16
C GLY A 11 -11.71 9.32 5.22
N PHE A 12 -13.02 9.36 5.39
CA PHE A 12 -13.97 8.70 4.48
C PHE A 12 -13.91 9.30 3.06
N GLU A 13 -13.95 10.62 2.94
CA GLU A 13 -13.88 11.30 1.65
C GLU A 13 -12.57 11.03 0.90
N LEU A 14 -11.45 11.01 1.60
CA LEU A 14 -10.14 10.68 1.04
C LEU A 14 -10.09 9.24 0.52
N THR A 15 -10.54 8.28 1.33
CA THR A 15 -10.59 6.86 0.97
C THR A 15 -11.52 6.63 -0.23
N LYS A 16 -12.71 7.21 -0.21
CA LYS A 16 -13.69 7.14 -1.30
C LYS A 16 -13.11 7.62 -2.63
N ASN A 17 -12.42 8.76 -2.62
CA ASN A 17 -11.85 9.32 -3.85
C ASN A 17 -10.57 8.59 -4.29
N ARG A 18 -9.80 7.99 -3.36
CA ARG A 18 -8.71 7.07 -3.73
C ARG A 18 -9.24 5.81 -4.40
N ILE A 19 -10.30 5.21 -3.90
CA ILE A 19 -10.94 4.05 -4.55
C ILE A 19 -11.45 4.42 -5.94
N ARG A 20 -12.12 5.57 -6.09
CA ARG A 20 -12.57 6.07 -7.40
C ARG A 20 -11.42 6.25 -8.39
N PHE A 21 -10.29 6.78 -7.93
CA PHE A 21 -9.09 6.90 -8.73
C PHE A 21 -8.55 5.52 -9.16
N LEU A 22 -8.42 4.58 -8.22
CA LEU A 22 -7.90 3.23 -8.50
C LEU A 22 -8.80 2.41 -9.43
N ASP A 23 -10.12 2.60 -9.38
CA ASP A 23 -11.10 1.94 -10.28
C ASP A 23 -11.27 2.67 -11.62
N SER A 24 -10.54 3.74 -11.86
CA SER A 24 -10.66 4.56 -13.07
C SER A 24 -10.16 3.81 -14.30
N LYS A 25 -11.07 3.47 -15.21
CA LYS A 25 -10.76 2.87 -16.52
C LYS A 25 -10.52 3.92 -17.61
N LEU A 26 -10.91 5.15 -17.37
CA LEU A 26 -10.82 6.27 -18.32
C LEU A 26 -10.31 7.51 -17.56
N PRO A 27 -8.97 7.66 -17.45
CA PRO A 27 -8.35 8.72 -16.66
C PRO A 27 -8.84 10.13 -17.04
N GLU A 28 -9.04 10.43 -18.32
CA GLU A 28 -9.50 11.74 -18.79
C GLU A 28 -10.91 12.07 -18.27
N LYS A 29 -11.82 11.09 -18.29
CA LYS A 29 -13.18 11.29 -17.74
C LYS A 29 -13.17 11.47 -16.23
N THR A 30 -12.24 10.82 -15.56
CA THR A 30 -12.05 10.98 -14.12
C THR A 30 -11.47 12.35 -13.80
N LEU A 31 -10.57 12.86 -14.64
CA LEU A 31 -10.10 14.26 -14.57
C LEU A 31 -11.27 15.24 -14.70
N ASP A 32 -12.06 15.12 -15.78
CA ASP A 32 -13.23 15.98 -16.03
C ASP A 32 -14.21 15.97 -14.84
N TYR A 33 -14.43 14.78 -14.26
CA TYR A 33 -15.29 14.64 -13.08
C TYR A 33 -14.78 15.48 -11.90
N PHE A 34 -13.50 15.39 -11.56
CA PHE A 34 -12.94 16.14 -10.45
C PHE A 34 -12.78 17.63 -10.76
N GLU A 35 -12.44 18.00 -11.99
CA GLU A 35 -12.38 19.40 -12.41
C GLU A 35 -13.74 20.09 -12.27
N ASN A 36 -14.80 19.46 -12.73
CA ASN A 36 -16.17 19.98 -12.57
C ASN A 36 -16.59 20.14 -11.10
N LYS A 37 -16.10 19.28 -10.20
CA LYS A 37 -16.37 19.37 -8.76
C LYS A 37 -15.57 20.46 -8.07
N THR A 38 -14.42 20.81 -8.59
CA THR A 38 -13.46 21.68 -7.91
C THR A 38 -13.30 23.05 -8.57
N GLN A 39 -13.91 23.30 -9.75
CA GLN A 39 -13.73 24.53 -10.54
C GLN A 39 -14.07 25.82 -9.79
N SER A 40 -15.02 25.78 -8.86
CA SER A 40 -15.44 26.94 -8.06
C SER A 40 -14.75 27.05 -6.70
N LEU A 41 -13.88 26.10 -6.37
CA LEU A 41 -13.23 26.03 -5.06
C LEU A 41 -12.03 26.98 -4.98
N ASN A 42 -11.95 27.73 -3.90
CA ASN A 42 -10.77 28.52 -3.56
C ASN A 42 -9.91 27.74 -2.57
N LEU A 43 -8.73 27.32 -3.00
CA LEU A 43 -7.75 26.55 -2.19
C LEU A 43 -7.27 27.28 -0.93
N ASN A 44 -7.47 28.60 -0.85
CA ASN A 44 -7.06 29.39 0.31
C ASN A 44 -8.23 29.65 1.29
N SER A 45 -9.43 29.14 1.01
CA SER A 45 -10.60 29.24 1.90
C SER A 45 -10.70 28.02 2.82
N ASN A 46 -11.56 28.12 3.82
CA ASN A 46 -11.94 26.98 4.63
C ASN A 46 -12.86 26.05 3.81
N LEU A 47 -12.39 24.84 3.49
CA LEU A 47 -13.07 23.88 2.64
C LEU A 47 -13.79 22.82 3.46
N SER A 48 -14.94 22.35 2.97
CA SER A 48 -15.61 21.17 3.53
C SER A 48 -14.79 19.88 3.30
N ASN A 49 -15.01 18.88 4.13
CA ASN A 49 -14.37 17.56 3.98
C ASN A 49 -14.55 17.00 2.59
N LYS A 50 -15.75 17.13 2.01
CA LYS A 50 -16.07 16.72 0.65
C LYS A 50 -15.22 17.45 -0.39
N SER A 51 -15.09 18.79 -0.26
CA SER A 51 -14.27 19.59 -1.18
C SER A 51 -12.79 19.23 -1.11
N ILE A 52 -12.28 18.98 0.10
CA ILE A 52 -10.91 18.49 0.32
C ILE A 52 -10.71 17.11 -0.35
N GLY A 53 -11.68 16.20 -0.19
CA GLY A 53 -11.66 14.89 -0.83
C GLY A 53 -11.69 14.96 -2.36
N ASP A 54 -12.50 15.86 -2.93
CA ASP A 54 -12.56 16.06 -4.39
C ASP A 54 -11.25 16.67 -4.93
N LEU A 55 -10.61 17.60 -4.23
CA LEU A 55 -9.28 18.13 -4.57
C LEU A 55 -8.19 17.06 -4.48
N TYR A 56 -8.26 16.20 -3.47
CA TYR A 56 -7.34 15.05 -3.37
C TYR A 56 -7.48 14.11 -4.56
N GLY A 57 -8.72 13.78 -4.96
CA GLY A 57 -8.99 12.99 -6.15
C GLY A 57 -8.45 13.66 -7.43
N LEU A 58 -8.61 14.99 -7.55
CA LEU A 58 -8.04 15.78 -8.65
C LEU A 58 -6.51 15.70 -8.66
N ALA A 59 -5.87 15.76 -7.50
CA ALA A 59 -4.41 15.63 -7.41
C ALA A 59 -3.92 14.26 -7.87
N LEU A 60 -4.58 13.17 -7.42
CA LEU A 60 -4.23 11.81 -7.83
C LEU A 60 -4.31 11.60 -9.34
N ILE A 61 -5.43 11.98 -9.96
CA ILE A 61 -5.59 11.82 -11.41
C ILE A 61 -4.66 12.76 -12.21
N SER A 62 -4.33 13.92 -11.63
CA SER A 62 -3.36 14.84 -12.25
C SER A 62 -1.94 14.25 -12.24
N ILE A 63 -1.54 13.51 -11.18
CA ILE A 63 -0.27 12.77 -11.14
C ILE A 63 -0.25 11.71 -12.23
N GLU A 64 -1.32 10.93 -12.35
CA GLU A 64 -1.42 9.85 -13.34
C GLU A 64 -1.28 10.38 -14.77
N LEU A 65 -1.95 11.49 -15.09
CA LEU A 65 -1.92 12.12 -16.41
C LEU A 65 -0.70 13.03 -16.66
N GLY A 66 0.23 13.12 -15.70
CA GLY A 66 1.45 13.94 -15.86
C GLY A 66 1.23 15.44 -15.67
N LEU A 67 0.08 15.88 -15.17
CA LEU A 67 -0.21 17.28 -14.83
C LEU A 67 0.43 17.66 -13.49
N LEU A 68 1.76 17.45 -13.39
CA LEU A 68 2.48 17.42 -12.11
C LEU A 68 2.48 18.76 -11.37
N ALA A 69 2.56 19.88 -12.08
CA ALA A 69 2.51 21.22 -11.46
C ALA A 69 1.14 21.49 -10.80
N LYS A 70 0.05 21.03 -11.43
CA LYS A 70 -1.30 21.14 -10.88
C LYS A 70 -1.44 20.30 -9.61
N ALA A 71 -0.98 19.05 -9.66
CA ALA A 71 -1.01 18.14 -8.52
C ALA A 71 -0.19 18.69 -7.34
N GLU A 72 1.00 19.23 -7.60
CA GLU A 72 1.89 19.82 -6.58
C GLU A 72 1.22 20.98 -5.84
N ASN A 73 0.67 21.95 -6.58
CA ASN A 73 -0.02 23.09 -5.99
C ASN A 73 -1.20 22.67 -5.11
N ILE A 74 -1.96 21.65 -5.51
CA ILE A 74 -3.08 21.13 -4.73
C ILE A 74 -2.57 20.44 -3.46
N LEU A 75 -1.63 19.49 -3.60
CA LEU A 75 -1.14 18.69 -2.48
C LEU A 75 -0.41 19.53 -1.43
N GLU A 76 0.40 20.51 -1.83
CA GLU A 76 1.07 21.40 -0.88
C GLU A 76 0.08 22.16 -0.01
N LYS A 77 -1.02 22.64 -0.59
CA LYS A 77 -2.07 23.34 0.17
C LYS A 77 -2.87 22.40 1.06
N LEU A 78 -3.18 21.21 0.60
CA LEU A 78 -3.87 20.19 1.40
C LEU A 78 -3.02 19.75 2.59
N ILE A 79 -1.72 19.54 2.40
CA ILE A 79 -0.77 19.19 3.47
C ILE A 79 -0.64 20.33 4.48
N LEU A 80 -0.56 21.59 4.01
CA LEU A 80 -0.45 22.75 4.90
C LEU A 80 -1.66 22.90 5.84
N GLN A 81 -2.85 22.56 5.35
CA GLN A 81 -4.09 22.69 6.11
C GLN A 81 -4.43 21.44 6.94
N ASN A 82 -3.95 20.26 6.54
CA ASN A 82 -4.37 18.96 7.06
C ASN A 82 -3.17 17.99 7.13
N SER A 83 -2.11 18.36 7.83
CA SER A 83 -0.84 17.63 7.89
C SER A 83 -0.92 16.22 8.49
N ASP A 84 -1.99 15.88 9.20
CA ASP A 84 -2.11 14.60 9.93
C ASP A 84 -2.59 13.45 9.05
N TYR A 85 -3.05 13.74 7.82
CA TYR A 85 -3.60 12.72 6.93
C TYR A 85 -2.52 12.09 6.04
N ALA A 86 -2.20 10.84 6.30
CA ALA A 86 -1.23 10.05 5.54
C ALA A 86 -1.49 10.06 4.01
N HIS A 87 -2.76 10.14 3.61
CA HIS A 87 -3.18 10.17 2.21
C HIS A 87 -2.46 11.24 1.38
N PHE A 88 -2.33 12.45 1.93
CA PHE A 88 -1.69 13.56 1.22
C PHE A 88 -0.17 13.36 1.11
N HIS A 89 0.45 12.83 2.16
CA HIS A 89 1.89 12.57 2.16
C HIS A 89 2.27 11.44 1.21
N ILE A 90 1.44 10.40 1.12
CA ILE A 90 1.63 9.30 0.17
C ILE A 90 1.49 9.83 -1.26
N ALA A 91 0.45 10.59 -1.57
CA ALA A 91 0.26 11.18 -2.88
C ALA A 91 1.40 12.17 -3.25
N TYR A 92 1.95 12.91 -2.28
CA TYR A 92 3.08 13.81 -2.53
C TYR A 92 4.38 13.04 -2.80
N MET A 93 4.61 11.92 -2.12
CA MET A 93 5.68 10.99 -2.45
C MET A 93 5.52 10.44 -3.88
N GLU A 94 4.32 9.96 -4.24
CA GLU A 94 4.01 9.47 -5.60
C GLU A 94 4.28 10.56 -6.66
N LEU A 95 3.90 11.80 -6.38
CA LEU A 95 4.21 12.96 -7.22
C LEU A 95 5.71 13.17 -7.41
N LEU A 96 6.48 13.14 -6.32
CA LEU A 96 7.94 13.31 -6.41
C LEU A 96 8.60 12.21 -7.23
N ILE A 97 8.15 10.97 -7.09
CA ILE A 97 8.63 9.84 -7.89
C ILE A 97 8.27 10.06 -9.38
N LYS A 98 7.04 10.46 -9.67
CA LYS A 98 6.59 10.74 -11.05
C LYS A 98 7.35 11.91 -11.69
N LYS A 99 7.83 12.87 -10.89
CA LYS A 99 8.73 13.97 -11.31
C LYS A 99 10.19 13.51 -11.55
N GLY A 100 10.52 12.23 -11.37
CA GLY A 100 11.88 11.70 -11.45
C GLY A 100 12.75 12.02 -10.21
N GLN A 101 12.14 12.51 -9.12
CA GLN A 101 12.80 12.85 -7.87
C GLN A 101 12.69 11.71 -6.84
N THR A 102 12.97 10.50 -7.26
CA THR A 102 12.73 9.26 -6.49
C THR A 102 13.36 9.28 -5.10
N ASN A 103 14.65 9.61 -5.00
CA ASN A 103 15.33 9.66 -3.70
C ASN A 103 14.70 10.70 -2.77
N ARG A 104 14.26 11.84 -3.31
CA ARG A 104 13.54 12.86 -2.52
C ARG A 104 12.19 12.36 -2.03
N GLY A 105 11.46 11.60 -2.87
CA GLY A 105 10.19 10.97 -2.50
C GLY A 105 10.35 9.97 -1.35
N ILE A 106 11.35 9.08 -1.45
CA ILE A 106 11.67 8.09 -0.41
C ILE A 106 12.08 8.78 0.90
N THR A 107 12.96 9.76 0.83
CA THR A 107 13.37 10.54 2.01
C THR A 107 12.18 11.25 2.65
N TYR A 108 11.34 11.88 1.86
CA TYR A 108 10.16 12.57 2.34
C TYR A 108 9.21 11.66 3.13
N ILE A 109 8.86 10.48 2.58
CA ILE A 109 7.92 9.57 3.27
C ILE A 109 8.54 8.98 4.54
N LYS A 110 9.86 8.71 4.54
CA LYS A 110 10.61 8.28 5.71
C LYS A 110 10.57 9.32 6.83
N GLU A 111 10.75 10.60 6.50
CA GLU A 111 10.65 11.70 7.48
C GLU A 111 9.24 11.82 8.06
N ARG A 112 8.20 11.64 7.25
CA ARG A 112 6.80 11.62 7.74
C ARG A 112 6.55 10.44 8.66
N LEU A 113 7.07 9.26 8.32
CA LEU A 113 6.99 8.08 9.18
C LEU A 113 7.71 8.29 10.53
N ASN A 114 8.85 8.96 10.54
CA ASN A 114 9.56 9.29 11.79
C ASN A 114 8.72 10.18 12.73
N LEU A 115 7.85 11.03 12.19
CA LEU A 115 6.92 11.85 12.98
C LEU A 115 5.70 11.04 13.46
N SER A 116 5.39 9.94 12.79
CA SER A 116 4.24 9.06 13.09
C SER A 116 4.63 7.58 12.97
N PRO A 117 5.50 7.05 13.87
CA PRO A 117 6.18 5.74 13.68
C PRO A 117 5.25 4.52 13.62
N ARG A 118 3.99 4.65 14.04
CA ARG A 118 3.00 3.56 14.03
C ARG A 118 1.93 3.74 12.95
N ASN A 119 2.15 4.65 12.01
CA ASN A 119 1.20 4.89 10.92
C ASN A 119 1.35 3.80 9.86
N VAL A 120 0.45 2.82 9.88
CA VAL A 120 0.46 1.67 8.95
C VAL A 120 0.46 2.10 7.48
N PRO A 121 -0.41 3.02 7.01
CA PRO A 121 -0.36 3.51 5.64
C PRO A 121 0.99 4.11 5.23
N LEU A 122 1.62 4.93 6.08
CA LEU A 122 2.94 5.51 5.77
C LEU A 122 4.03 4.43 5.74
N THR A 123 3.98 3.46 6.65
CA THR A 123 4.94 2.34 6.68
C THR A 123 4.86 1.51 5.41
N LEU A 124 3.64 1.17 4.96
CA LEU A 124 3.42 0.44 3.71
C LEU A 124 3.92 1.24 2.50
N ALA A 125 3.57 2.51 2.40
CA ALA A 125 4.02 3.37 1.30
C ALA A 125 5.55 3.51 1.26
N TYR A 126 6.21 3.61 2.42
CA TYR A 126 7.66 3.64 2.50
C TYR A 126 8.28 2.30 2.08
N ALA A 127 7.73 1.16 2.56
CA ALA A 127 8.20 -0.16 2.15
C ALA A 127 8.03 -0.41 0.64
N GLU A 128 6.89 -0.03 0.06
CA GLU A 128 6.65 -0.13 -1.38
C GLU A 128 7.59 0.76 -2.20
N ALA A 129 7.89 1.96 -1.71
CA ALA A 129 8.84 2.86 -2.37
C ALA A 129 10.27 2.29 -2.34
N GLU A 130 10.72 1.73 -1.20
CA GLU A 130 12.01 1.03 -1.09
C GLU A 130 12.06 -0.21 -1.97
N LEU A 131 10.97 -0.97 -2.07
CA LEU A 131 10.89 -2.16 -2.92
C LEU A 131 11.06 -1.83 -4.40
N ASN A 132 10.36 -0.81 -4.87
CA ASN A 132 10.27 -0.52 -6.30
C ASN A 132 11.40 0.38 -6.81
N TYR A 133 11.98 1.19 -5.95
CA TYR A 133 12.90 2.27 -6.36
C TYR A 133 14.15 2.39 -5.50
N GLY A 134 14.22 1.74 -4.35
CA GLY A 134 15.28 1.87 -3.38
C GLY A 134 15.97 0.54 -3.07
N ASN A 135 15.84 0.09 -1.83
CA ASN A 135 16.50 -1.09 -1.28
C ASN A 135 15.46 -2.18 -0.93
N PRO A 136 15.30 -3.24 -1.76
CA PRO A 136 14.35 -4.33 -1.48
C PRO A 136 14.58 -5.04 -0.14
N LYS A 137 15.82 -5.16 0.31
CA LYS A 137 16.13 -5.75 1.62
C LYS A 137 15.57 -4.90 2.76
N GLN A 138 15.73 -3.57 2.68
CA GLN A 138 15.14 -2.66 3.65
C GLN A 138 13.62 -2.71 3.63
N SER A 139 13.01 -2.79 2.43
CA SER A 139 11.57 -3.00 2.29
C SER A 139 11.11 -4.26 3.03
N HIS A 140 11.81 -5.38 2.82
CA HIS A 140 11.49 -6.64 3.48
C HIS A 140 11.56 -6.53 5.01
N GLU A 141 12.63 -5.94 5.55
CA GLU A 141 12.81 -5.71 6.99
C GLU A 141 11.68 -4.86 7.58
N ILE A 142 11.28 -3.77 6.89
CA ILE A 142 10.16 -2.90 7.31
C ILE A 142 8.84 -3.66 7.37
N LEU A 143 8.57 -4.48 6.34
CA LEU A 143 7.34 -5.27 6.28
C LEU A 143 7.29 -6.34 7.36
N LEU A 144 8.41 -7.03 7.63
CA LEU A 144 8.48 -8.01 8.72
C LEU A 144 8.25 -7.36 10.08
N ASP A 145 8.85 -6.20 10.35
CA ASP A 145 8.64 -5.47 11.60
C ASP A 145 7.17 -5.04 11.76
N LEU A 146 6.57 -4.48 10.71
CA LEU A 146 5.16 -4.08 10.73
C LEU A 146 4.24 -5.27 11.03
N PHE A 147 4.41 -6.37 10.32
CA PHE A 147 3.53 -7.54 10.41
C PHE A 147 3.88 -8.51 11.53
N ASN A 148 4.91 -8.23 12.31
CA ASN A 148 5.14 -8.90 13.58
C ASN A 148 4.10 -8.49 14.65
N THR A 149 3.47 -7.33 14.50
CA THR A 149 2.52 -6.78 15.49
C THR A 149 1.08 -6.79 15.02
N ILE A 150 0.82 -6.83 13.72
CA ILE A 150 -0.53 -6.85 13.12
C ILE A 150 -0.61 -7.96 12.07
N PRO A 151 -1.73 -8.68 11.96
CA PRO A 151 -1.88 -9.71 10.93
C PRO A 151 -1.98 -9.07 9.54
N PRO A 152 -1.18 -9.55 8.55
CA PRO A 152 -1.25 -9.04 7.18
C PRO A 152 -2.50 -9.54 6.44
N SER A 153 -3.06 -8.70 5.57
CA SER A 153 -4.05 -9.12 4.57
C SER A 153 -3.40 -9.98 3.47
N PRO A 154 -4.16 -10.74 2.66
CA PRO A 154 -3.60 -11.54 1.57
C PRO A 154 -2.72 -10.74 0.60
N SER A 155 -3.12 -9.52 0.23
CA SER A 155 -2.30 -8.65 -0.63
C SER A 155 -0.98 -8.22 0.02
N GLN A 156 -0.98 -8.01 1.32
CA GLN A 156 0.21 -7.67 2.09
C GLN A 156 1.15 -8.86 2.26
N ILE A 157 0.62 -10.10 2.40
CA ILE A 157 1.45 -11.32 2.38
C ILE A 157 2.18 -11.44 1.04
N ARG A 158 1.50 -11.17 -0.08
CA ARG A 158 2.15 -11.12 -1.40
C ARG A 158 3.23 -10.04 -1.49
N LEU A 159 3.02 -8.89 -0.86
CA LEU A 159 4.03 -7.82 -0.81
C LEU A 159 5.27 -8.28 -0.04
N ILE A 160 5.10 -8.98 1.10
CA ILE A 160 6.20 -9.58 1.86
C ILE A 160 6.94 -10.60 1.00
N ALA A 161 6.22 -11.51 0.31
CA ALA A 161 6.83 -12.50 -0.57
C ALA A 161 7.65 -11.85 -1.70
N ASN A 162 7.12 -10.79 -2.33
CA ASN A 162 7.81 -10.06 -3.38
C ASN A 162 9.06 -9.34 -2.85
N SER A 163 8.99 -8.73 -1.68
CA SER A 163 10.14 -8.07 -1.05
C SER A 163 11.24 -9.08 -0.70
N ALA A 164 10.90 -10.25 -0.17
CA ALA A 164 11.83 -11.34 0.07
C ALA A 164 12.52 -11.80 -1.23
N ASN A 165 11.75 -12.00 -2.30
CA ASN A 165 12.27 -12.39 -3.60
C ASN A 165 13.29 -11.39 -4.15
N GLN A 166 12.95 -10.09 -4.13
CA GLN A 166 13.85 -9.05 -4.62
C GLN A 166 15.05 -8.80 -3.71
N ALA A 167 14.93 -9.13 -2.40
CA ALA A 167 16.04 -9.12 -1.46
C ALA A 167 17.01 -10.30 -1.63
N GLY A 168 16.64 -11.32 -2.43
CA GLY A 168 17.41 -12.55 -2.64
C GLY A 168 17.06 -13.67 -1.65
N ASP A 169 16.07 -13.47 -0.78
CA ASP A 169 15.62 -14.46 0.20
C ASP A 169 14.53 -15.36 -0.42
N PHE A 170 14.93 -16.12 -1.44
CA PHE A 170 14.01 -16.91 -2.27
C PHE A 170 13.20 -17.94 -1.47
N ALA A 171 13.83 -18.63 -0.53
CA ALA A 171 13.14 -19.63 0.28
C ALA A 171 12.03 -19.01 1.12
N ASP A 172 12.28 -17.87 1.75
CA ASP A 172 11.26 -17.13 2.52
C ASP A 172 10.18 -16.58 1.57
N SER A 173 10.54 -16.12 0.36
CA SER A 173 9.54 -15.71 -0.63
C SER A 173 8.53 -16.83 -0.93
N PHE A 174 8.99 -18.05 -1.20
CA PHE A 174 8.10 -19.21 -1.41
C PHE A 174 7.30 -19.55 -0.15
N SER A 175 7.89 -19.47 1.03
CA SER A 175 7.17 -19.66 2.29
C SER A 175 6.04 -18.64 2.47
N TYR A 176 6.27 -17.34 2.21
CA TYR A 176 5.21 -16.34 2.25
C TYR A 176 4.17 -16.53 1.13
N MET A 177 4.56 -17.00 -0.04
CA MET A 177 3.57 -17.37 -1.07
C MET A 177 2.69 -18.53 -0.63
N ALA A 178 3.21 -19.49 0.15
CA ALA A 178 2.38 -20.53 0.75
C ALA A 178 1.36 -19.93 1.73
N GLU A 179 1.77 -19.00 2.61
CA GLU A 179 0.84 -18.31 3.51
C GLU A 179 -0.22 -17.50 2.74
N TYR A 180 0.15 -16.87 1.62
CA TYR A 180 -0.81 -16.23 0.73
C TYR A 180 -1.86 -17.21 0.22
N TYR A 181 -1.44 -18.35 -0.31
CA TYR A 181 -2.37 -19.36 -0.80
C TYR A 181 -3.26 -19.91 0.30
N LEU A 182 -2.73 -20.17 1.48
CA LEU A 182 -3.54 -20.57 2.66
C LEU A 182 -4.60 -19.52 2.99
N SER A 183 -4.26 -18.24 2.94
CA SER A 183 -5.18 -17.15 3.26
C SER A 183 -6.37 -17.04 2.31
N ILE A 184 -6.25 -17.63 1.11
CA ILE A 184 -7.32 -17.65 0.08
C ILE A 184 -7.89 -19.06 -0.19
N GLY A 185 -7.54 -20.05 0.66
CA GLY A 185 -8.06 -21.41 0.55
C GLY A 185 -7.35 -22.32 -0.46
N GLY A 186 -6.21 -21.91 -1.01
CA GLY A 186 -5.43 -22.64 -1.97
C GLY A 186 -4.43 -23.64 -1.33
N PHE A 187 -4.91 -24.67 -0.66
CA PHE A 187 -4.06 -25.57 0.14
C PHE A 187 -3.06 -26.37 -0.71
N GLU A 188 -3.47 -26.85 -1.88
CA GLU A 188 -2.57 -27.57 -2.79
C GLU A 188 -1.44 -26.64 -3.29
N GLN A 189 -1.78 -25.42 -3.67
CA GLN A 189 -0.79 -24.43 -4.08
C GLN A 189 0.18 -24.09 -2.95
N ALA A 190 -0.33 -23.94 -1.72
CA ALA A 190 0.48 -23.68 -0.55
C ALA A 190 1.48 -24.83 -0.28
N ARG A 191 1.02 -26.08 -0.38
CA ARG A 191 1.87 -27.27 -0.28
C ARG A 191 3.02 -27.23 -1.27
N GLU A 192 2.74 -26.97 -2.55
CA GLU A 192 3.76 -26.90 -3.59
C GLU A 192 4.76 -25.76 -3.36
N GLN A 193 4.31 -24.60 -2.89
CA GLN A 193 5.21 -23.51 -2.55
C GLN A 193 6.19 -23.90 -1.41
N LEU A 194 5.72 -24.58 -0.37
CA LEU A 194 6.59 -25.03 0.72
C LEU A 194 7.58 -26.11 0.29
N LYS A 195 7.18 -27.01 -0.60
CA LYS A 195 8.11 -27.98 -1.18
C LYS A 195 9.24 -27.29 -1.95
N VAL A 196 8.91 -26.24 -2.72
CA VAL A 196 9.93 -25.42 -3.39
C VAL A 196 10.81 -24.72 -2.38
N ALA A 197 10.23 -24.11 -1.33
CA ALA A 197 11.00 -23.48 -0.26
C ALA A 197 12.00 -24.45 0.38
N LEU A 198 11.59 -25.70 0.61
CA LEU A 198 12.44 -26.74 1.20
C LEU A 198 13.52 -27.29 0.25
N SER A 199 13.42 -27.04 -1.05
CA SER A 199 14.43 -27.49 -2.02
C SER A 199 15.70 -26.64 -2.07
N PHE A 200 15.71 -25.48 -1.39
CA PHE A 200 16.90 -24.61 -1.34
C PHE A 200 17.96 -25.19 -0.39
N GLU A 201 19.19 -25.34 -0.87
CA GLU A 201 20.32 -25.88 -0.08
C GLU A 201 20.79 -24.95 1.04
N SER A 202 20.52 -23.64 0.91
CA SER A 202 21.00 -22.59 1.83
C SER A 202 20.13 -22.39 3.06
N LEU A 203 19.15 -23.27 3.31
CA LEU A 203 18.25 -23.13 4.47
C LEU A 203 18.98 -23.27 5.80
N SER A 204 18.69 -22.35 6.71
CA SER A 204 19.04 -22.52 8.11
C SER A 204 18.21 -23.64 8.75
N LYS A 205 18.72 -24.25 9.81
CA LYS A 205 17.98 -25.28 10.58
C LYS A 205 16.62 -24.77 11.06
N VAL A 206 16.53 -23.48 11.39
CA VAL A 206 15.28 -22.85 11.85
C VAL A 206 14.26 -22.75 10.71
N GLN A 207 14.68 -22.30 9.54
CA GLN A 207 13.81 -22.24 8.36
C GLN A 207 13.33 -23.63 7.96
N THR A 208 14.23 -24.61 7.90
CA THR A 208 13.88 -26.01 7.58
C THR A 208 12.82 -26.53 8.55
N ALA A 209 13.02 -26.38 9.86
CA ALA A 209 12.06 -26.85 10.87
C ALA A 209 10.70 -26.13 10.74
N LYS A 210 10.70 -24.81 10.54
CA LYS A 210 9.49 -24.01 10.32
C LYS A 210 8.71 -24.48 9.08
N PHE A 211 9.39 -24.65 7.95
CA PHE A 211 8.73 -25.04 6.70
C PHE A 211 8.20 -26.48 6.74
N ILE A 212 8.94 -27.42 7.36
CA ILE A 212 8.47 -28.79 7.57
C ILE A 212 7.22 -28.81 8.46
N ALA A 213 7.24 -28.10 9.59
CA ALA A 213 6.09 -28.04 10.47
C ALA A 213 4.84 -27.51 9.74
N ARG A 214 5.02 -26.45 8.95
CA ARG A 214 3.90 -25.86 8.20
C ARG A 214 3.41 -26.80 7.08
N LEU A 215 4.33 -27.48 6.41
CA LEU A 215 3.97 -28.48 5.38
C LEU A 215 3.14 -29.62 5.98
N ASN A 216 3.54 -30.16 7.12
CA ASN A 216 2.82 -31.22 7.79
C ASN A 216 1.38 -30.80 8.20
N GLU A 217 1.20 -29.57 8.71
CA GLU A 217 -0.12 -29.01 9.01
C GLU A 217 -1.03 -28.99 7.75
N ILE A 218 -0.47 -28.61 6.61
CA ILE A 218 -1.23 -28.55 5.33
C ILE A 218 -1.58 -29.96 4.87
N GLU A 219 -0.64 -30.91 4.95
CA GLU A 219 -0.86 -32.31 4.52
C GLU A 219 -1.89 -33.01 5.41
N GLU A 220 -1.85 -32.76 6.71
CA GLU A 220 -2.89 -33.23 7.64
C GLU A 220 -4.26 -32.68 7.25
N TYR A 221 -4.39 -31.39 7.01
CA TYR A 221 -5.62 -30.76 6.59
C TYR A 221 -6.15 -31.33 5.27
N LEU A 222 -5.28 -31.48 4.27
CA LEU A 222 -5.64 -32.06 2.97
C LEU A 222 -6.11 -33.52 3.11
N SER A 223 -5.52 -34.29 4.00
CA SER A 223 -5.94 -35.69 4.25
C SER A 223 -7.36 -35.77 4.79
N LEU A 224 -7.82 -34.76 5.55
CA LEU A 224 -9.16 -34.70 6.14
C LEU A 224 -10.23 -34.30 5.12
N ILE A 225 -9.86 -33.55 4.08
CA ILE A 225 -10.81 -33.07 3.04
C ILE A 225 -11.07 -34.14 1.99
N HIS A 226 -10.13 -35.05 1.77
CA HIS A 226 -10.23 -36.10 0.74
C HIS A 226 -10.86 -37.41 1.24
N ILE A 227 -11.44 -37.42 2.44
CA ILE A 227 -12.27 -38.49 2.98
C ILE A 227 -13.74 -38.19 2.71
#